data_527c5b01ff1302cd8d483e7696bd4ceb
#
_entry.id   527c5b01ff1302cd8d483e7696bd4ceb
#
_cell.length_a   1.000
_cell.length_b   1.000
_cell.length_c   1.000
_cell.angle_alpha   90.00
_cell.angle_beta   90.00
_cell.angle_gamma   90.00
#
_symmetry.space_group_name_H-M   'P 1'
#
loop_
_entity.id
_entity.type
_entity.pdbx_description
1 polymer ?
#
loop_
_entity_poly.entity_id
_entity_poly.type
_entity_poly.pdbx_seq_one_letter_code
_entity_poly.pdbx_strand_id
1 'polypeptide(L)'
;MIGTLGDMTAQQSLSPDRARLALTEAALATADGRWRAEMHRNYGPEGVLIYAYAPEGQGDLGTPLRRSYEARRVAVALWRHERRRG
;
A
#
# COMPACT_ATOMS: atom_id res chain seq x y z
N MET A 1 -9.72 33.71 6.15
CA MET A 1 -8.40 33.64 6.80
C MET A 1 -8.45 32.79 8.05
N ILE A 2 -9.29 33.18 8.96
CA ILE A 2 -9.39 32.50 10.25
C ILE A 2 -9.87 31.06 10.07
N GLY A 3 -10.76 30.84 9.13
CA GLY A 3 -11.25 29.49 8.85
C GLY A 3 -10.15 28.53 8.46
N THR A 4 -9.12 29.02 7.75
CA THR A 4 -7.99 28.19 7.37
C THR A 4 -7.23 27.71 8.59
N LEU A 5 -7.05 28.59 9.56
CA LEU A 5 -6.37 28.22 10.81
C LEU A 5 -7.16 27.14 11.56
N GLY A 6 -8.48 27.26 11.56
CA GLY A 6 -9.32 26.27 12.19
C GLY A 6 -9.17 24.90 11.56
N ASP A 7 -9.07 24.85 10.24
CA ASP A 7 -8.89 23.59 9.52
C ASP A 7 -7.54 22.95 9.86
N MET A 8 -6.50 23.74 9.92
CA MET A 8 -5.18 23.24 10.31
C MET A 8 -5.18 22.68 11.72
N THR A 9 -5.86 23.35 12.63
CA THR A 9 -5.98 22.88 14.00
C THR A 9 -6.68 21.54 14.06
N ALA A 10 -7.76 21.37 13.29
CA ALA A 10 -8.48 20.12 13.24
C ALA A 10 -7.60 18.96 12.76
N GLN A 11 -6.76 19.21 11.76
CA GLN A 11 -5.83 18.19 11.28
C GLN A 11 -4.79 17.82 12.34
N GLN A 12 -4.32 18.81 13.06
CA GLN A 12 -3.34 18.59 14.12
C GLN A 12 -3.89 17.81 15.29
N SER A 13 -5.21 17.73 15.42
CA SER A 13 -5.83 17.00 16.50
C SER A 13 -5.84 15.48 16.27
N LEU A 14 -5.41 15.01 15.09
CA LEU A 14 -5.29 13.57 14.85
C LEU A 14 -4.26 12.97 15.80
N SER A 15 -4.59 11.83 16.40
CA SER A 15 -3.67 11.13 17.27
C SER A 15 -2.47 10.62 16.46
N PRO A 16 -1.30 10.44 17.12
CA PRO A 16 -0.16 9.82 16.45
C PRO A 16 -0.46 8.45 15.86
N ASP A 17 -1.32 7.66 16.52
CA ASP A 17 -1.70 6.35 16.01
C ASP A 17 -2.49 6.45 14.71
N ARG A 18 -3.41 7.40 14.63
CA ARG A 18 -4.18 7.62 13.40
C ARG A 18 -3.29 8.14 12.28
N ALA A 19 -2.32 8.99 12.61
CA ALA A 19 -1.37 9.49 11.62
C ALA A 19 -0.53 8.34 11.07
N ARG A 20 -0.04 7.45 11.93
CA ARG A 20 0.73 6.28 11.48
C ARG A 20 -0.11 5.35 10.62
N LEU A 21 -1.37 5.12 11.02
CA LEU A 21 -2.26 4.28 10.22
C LEU A 21 -2.48 4.88 8.83
N ALA A 22 -2.70 6.19 8.75
CA ALA A 22 -2.87 6.87 7.47
C ALA A 22 -1.63 6.72 6.59
N LEU A 23 -0.44 6.82 7.18
CA LEU A 23 0.81 6.65 6.43
C LEU A 23 0.96 5.23 5.92
N THR A 24 0.62 4.22 6.73
CA THR A 24 0.70 2.84 6.29
C THR A 24 -0.35 2.50 5.24
N GLU A 25 -1.52 3.14 5.30
CA GLU A 25 -2.52 2.98 4.25
C GLU A 25 -2.05 3.56 2.93
N ALA A 26 -1.43 4.73 2.97
CA ALA A 26 -0.88 5.36 1.77
C ALA A 26 0.27 4.54 1.19
N ALA A 27 1.15 4.02 2.04
CA ALA A 27 2.25 3.18 1.61
C ALA A 27 1.75 1.89 0.97
N LEU A 28 0.70 1.29 1.55
CA LEU A 28 0.09 0.09 1.00
C LEU A 28 -0.51 0.37 -0.38
N ALA A 29 -1.23 1.48 -0.52
CA ALA A 29 -1.82 1.84 -1.80
C ALA A 29 -0.74 2.00 -2.88
N THR A 30 0.38 2.64 -2.53
CA THR A 30 1.49 2.81 -3.45
C THR A 30 2.11 1.46 -3.83
N ALA A 31 2.39 0.62 -2.84
CA ALA A 31 3.01 -0.69 -3.09
C ALA A 31 2.07 -1.59 -3.89
N ASP A 32 0.79 -1.58 -3.56
CA ASP A 32 -0.21 -2.36 -4.30
C ASP A 32 -0.31 -1.89 -5.76
N GLY A 33 -0.29 -0.57 -5.98
CA GLY A 33 -0.34 -0.03 -7.33
C GLY A 33 0.86 -0.45 -8.17
N ARG A 34 2.05 -0.46 -7.57
CA ARG A 34 3.26 -0.91 -8.27
C ARG A 34 3.20 -2.39 -8.62
N TRP A 35 2.74 -3.21 -7.70
CA TRP A 35 2.60 -4.64 -7.95
C TRP A 35 1.57 -4.89 -9.06
N ARG A 36 0.43 -4.21 -9.03
CA ARG A 36 -0.58 -4.35 -10.07
C ARG A 36 -0.04 -3.93 -11.44
N ALA A 37 0.76 -2.88 -11.48
CA ALA A 37 1.37 -2.43 -12.73
C ALA A 37 2.32 -3.50 -13.28
N GLU A 38 3.12 -4.14 -12.41
CA GLU A 38 4.01 -5.22 -12.84
C GLU A 38 3.21 -6.45 -13.29
N MET A 39 2.12 -6.77 -12.61
CA MET A 39 1.24 -7.84 -13.04
C MET A 39 0.67 -7.57 -14.43
N HIS A 40 0.24 -6.34 -14.66
CA HIS A 40 -0.28 -5.94 -15.96
C HIS A 40 0.80 -6.03 -17.03
N ARG A 41 2.01 -5.60 -16.73
CA ARG A 41 3.13 -5.67 -17.67
C ARG A 41 3.49 -7.10 -18.04
N ASN A 42 3.46 -8.01 -17.08
CA ASN A 42 3.90 -9.39 -17.28
C ASN A 42 2.79 -10.27 -17.86
N TYR A 43 1.54 -10.04 -17.49
CA TYR A 43 0.43 -10.95 -17.79
C TYR A 43 -0.75 -10.29 -18.49
N GLY A 44 -0.66 -9.00 -18.80
CA GLY A 44 -1.73 -8.29 -19.50
C GLY A 44 -2.77 -7.73 -18.54
N PRO A 45 -3.86 -7.15 -19.10
CA PRO A 45 -4.87 -6.43 -18.31
C PRO A 45 -5.57 -7.28 -17.24
N GLU A 46 -5.62 -8.59 -17.43
CA GLU A 46 -6.31 -9.49 -16.50
C GLU A 46 -5.37 -10.19 -15.54
N GLY A 47 -4.08 -9.79 -15.53
CA GLY A 47 -3.06 -10.47 -14.73
C GLY A 47 -3.42 -10.56 -13.25
N VAL A 48 -3.89 -9.47 -12.65
CA VAL A 48 -4.28 -9.47 -11.24
C VAL A 48 -5.44 -10.43 -11.02
N LEU A 49 -6.45 -10.38 -11.88
CA LEU A 49 -7.63 -11.22 -11.75
C LEU A 49 -7.26 -12.71 -11.77
N ILE A 50 -6.35 -13.09 -12.65
CA ILE A 50 -6.03 -14.51 -12.87
C ILE A 50 -4.98 -15.01 -11.88
N TYR A 51 -3.94 -14.19 -11.61
CA TYR A 51 -2.74 -14.67 -10.91
C TYR A 51 -2.50 -14.06 -9.54
N ALA A 52 -3.44 -13.27 -9.01
CA ALA A 52 -3.20 -12.56 -7.74
C ALA A 52 -2.82 -13.50 -6.60
N TYR A 53 -3.43 -14.68 -6.55
CA TYR A 53 -3.19 -15.65 -5.47
C TYR A 53 -2.40 -16.86 -5.94
N ALA A 54 -1.85 -16.80 -7.14
CA ALA A 54 -1.06 -17.89 -7.71
C ALA A 54 0.44 -17.58 -7.56
N PRO A 55 1.30 -18.60 -7.63
CA PRO A 55 2.76 -18.37 -7.59
C PRO A 55 3.23 -17.36 -8.65
N GLU A 56 2.58 -17.31 -9.80
CA GLU A 56 2.91 -16.38 -10.86
C GLU A 56 2.82 -14.93 -10.41
N GLY A 57 1.92 -14.62 -9.46
CA GLY A 57 1.76 -13.27 -8.94
C GLY A 57 2.88 -12.82 -8.02
N GLN A 58 3.74 -13.74 -7.60
CA GLN A 58 4.88 -13.42 -6.75
C GLN A 58 6.11 -13.02 -7.55
N GLY A 59 6.27 -13.57 -8.73
CA GLY A 59 7.42 -13.32 -9.59
C GLY A 59 8.65 -14.11 -9.18
N ASP A 60 9.58 -14.26 -10.13
CA ASP A 60 10.84 -14.94 -9.88
C ASP A 60 11.82 -14.01 -9.17
N LEU A 61 12.70 -14.58 -8.37
CA LEU A 61 13.72 -13.80 -7.65
C LEU A 61 14.51 -12.93 -8.65
N GLY A 62 14.74 -11.69 -8.25
CA GLY A 62 15.50 -10.74 -9.05
C GLY A 62 14.70 -9.98 -10.09
N THR A 63 13.41 -10.27 -10.25
CA THR A 63 12.58 -9.56 -11.22
C THR A 63 11.90 -8.35 -10.59
N PRO A 64 11.50 -7.35 -11.41
CA PRO A 64 10.72 -6.24 -10.91
C PRO A 64 9.40 -6.68 -10.27
N LEU A 65 8.75 -7.70 -10.83
CA LEU A 65 7.51 -8.23 -10.25
C LEU A 65 7.77 -8.74 -8.83
N ARG A 66 8.83 -9.52 -8.63
CA ARG A 66 9.17 -10.04 -7.30
C ARG A 66 9.45 -8.91 -6.32
N ARG A 67 10.19 -7.89 -6.72
CA ARG A 67 10.47 -6.75 -5.86
C ARG A 67 9.19 -6.03 -5.44
N SER A 68 8.28 -5.83 -6.38
CA SER A 68 7.00 -5.19 -6.07
C SER A 68 6.12 -6.06 -5.18
N TYR A 69 6.15 -7.37 -5.39
CA TYR A 69 5.43 -8.32 -4.53
C TYR A 69 5.93 -8.26 -3.09
N GLU A 70 7.25 -8.29 -2.90
CA GLU A 70 7.84 -8.24 -1.56
C GLU A 70 7.55 -6.89 -0.87
N ALA A 71 7.64 -5.79 -1.61
CA ALA A 71 7.32 -4.48 -1.06
C ALA A 71 5.85 -4.42 -0.61
N ARG A 72 4.96 -5.00 -1.38
CA ARG A 72 3.55 -5.06 -1.02
C ARG A 72 3.34 -5.90 0.23
N ARG A 73 4.02 -7.04 0.35
CA ARG A 73 3.94 -7.89 1.56
C ARG A 73 4.33 -7.11 2.80
N VAL A 74 5.43 -6.38 2.74
CA VAL A 74 5.90 -5.58 3.86
C VAL A 74 4.87 -4.50 4.21
N ALA A 75 4.35 -3.82 3.19
CA ALA A 75 3.37 -2.75 3.41
C ALA A 75 2.07 -3.29 4.04
N VAL A 76 1.62 -4.47 3.61
CA VAL A 76 0.45 -5.12 4.20
C VAL A 76 0.70 -5.46 5.68
N ALA A 77 1.88 -6.00 5.98
CA ALA A 77 2.21 -6.38 7.35
C ALA A 77 2.24 -5.15 8.27
N LEU A 78 2.84 -4.06 7.81
CA LEU A 78 2.90 -2.82 8.57
C LEU A 78 1.51 -2.23 8.80
N TRP A 79 0.69 -2.23 7.75
CA TRP A 79 -0.68 -1.73 7.84
C TRP A 79 -1.50 -2.55 8.85
N ARG A 80 -1.41 -3.87 8.79
CA ARG A 80 -2.10 -4.74 9.74
C ARG A 80 -1.65 -4.49 11.17
N HIS A 81 -0.36 -4.30 11.36
CA HIS A 81 0.20 -3.99 12.67
C HIS A 81 -0.37 -2.69 13.23
N GLU A 82 -0.39 -1.63 12.43
CA GLU A 82 -0.91 -0.34 12.88
C GLU A 82 -2.42 -0.39 13.14
N ARG A 83 -3.16 -1.14 12.35
CA ARG A 83 -4.59 -1.32 12.59
C ARG A 83 -4.86 -1.96 13.94
N ARG A 84 -4.06 -2.95 14.32
CA ARG A 84 -4.26 -3.64 15.60
C ARG A 84 -3.93 -2.76 16.79
N ARG A 85 -3.05 -1.79 16.60
CA ARG A 85 -2.70 -0.86 17.68
C ARG A 85 -3.82 0.15 17.97
N GLY A 86 -4.53 0.53 16.93
CA GLY A 86 -5.63 1.48 17.09
C GLY A 86 -6.89 0.83 17.55
#